data_2187d32bb73781a480cfaf7aef314b45
#
_entry.id   2187d32bb73781a480cfaf7aef314b45
#
_cell.length_a   1.000
_cell.length_b   1.000
_cell.length_c   1.000
_cell.angle_alpha   90.00
_cell.angle_beta   90.00
_cell.angle_gamma   90.00
#
_symmetry.space_group_name_H-M   'P 1'
#
loop_
_entity.id
_entity.type
_entity.pdbx_description
1 polymer ?
#
loop_
_entity_poly.entity_id
_entity_poly.type
_entity_poly.pdbx_seq_one_letter_code
_entity_poly.pdbx_strand_id
1 'polypeptide(L)'
;MKALLAIAVTLCAPALLVAQNQNSPAYQRLVKEVRHELVMLPYLGVFDNLEYKVDGSTVTLIGQVTRPTLKSDAESAVKRIEGVEKVDNQIEVLPLSPDDDRIRRATYIALARSPQLDRYFMQVVAPIRIIVKNGNVTLEGVVDSKGDSDMANITAKGVSGAFSVTNHLRVEK
;
A
#
# COMPACT_ATOMS: atom_id res chain seq x y z
N MET A 1 3.26 -12.20 -70.16
CA MET A 1 3.77 -11.53 -68.95
C MET A 1 2.60 -11.39 -68.01
N LYS A 2 2.56 -12.23 -66.98
CA LYS A 2 1.49 -12.23 -65.95
C LYS A 2 2.07 -11.64 -64.66
N ALA A 3 1.56 -10.46 -64.27
CA ALA A 3 1.92 -9.80 -63.02
C ALA A 3 1.09 -10.42 -61.88
N LEU A 4 1.76 -11.00 -60.87
CA LEU A 4 1.18 -11.48 -59.62
C LEU A 4 1.11 -10.31 -58.62
N LEU A 5 -0.09 -9.91 -58.26
CA LEU A 5 -0.36 -8.94 -57.21
C LEU A 5 -0.35 -9.69 -55.87
N ALA A 6 0.64 -9.43 -55.02
CA ALA A 6 0.69 -9.93 -53.64
C ALA A 6 -0.08 -8.99 -52.73
N ILE A 7 -1.17 -9.46 -52.17
CA ILE A 7 -1.94 -8.72 -51.14
C ILE A 7 -1.30 -9.03 -49.76
N ALA A 8 -0.64 -8.03 -49.20
CA ALA A 8 -0.17 -8.08 -47.81
C ALA A 8 -1.33 -7.79 -46.85
N VAL A 9 -1.83 -8.80 -46.18
CA VAL A 9 -2.80 -8.65 -45.08
C VAL A 9 -2.03 -8.28 -43.80
N THR A 10 -2.08 -7.01 -43.43
CA THR A 10 -1.52 -6.52 -42.17
C THR A 10 -2.45 -6.91 -41.03
N LEU A 11 -2.04 -7.88 -40.23
CA LEU A 11 -2.72 -8.28 -39.01
C LEU A 11 -2.45 -7.20 -37.92
N CYS A 12 -3.39 -6.27 -37.77
CA CYS A 12 -3.35 -5.31 -36.67
C CYS A 12 -3.91 -6.00 -35.42
N ALA A 13 -3.03 -6.34 -34.49
CA ALA A 13 -3.38 -7.01 -33.22
C ALA A 13 -4.15 -6.06 -32.28
N PRO A 14 -5.10 -6.54 -31.50
CA PRO A 14 -5.94 -5.71 -30.63
C PRO A 14 -5.22 -5.35 -29.34
N ALA A 15 -4.50 -4.23 -29.32
CA ALA A 15 -3.92 -3.66 -28.10
C ALA A 15 -4.90 -2.74 -27.32
N LEU A 16 -6.17 -2.68 -27.71
CA LEU A 16 -7.14 -1.69 -27.20
C LEU A 16 -8.12 -2.22 -26.15
N LEU A 17 -8.05 -3.50 -25.76
CA LEU A 17 -9.05 -4.11 -24.85
C LEU A 17 -8.72 -4.02 -23.35
N VAL A 18 -7.52 -3.63 -22.95
CA VAL A 18 -7.12 -3.61 -21.53
C VAL A 18 -7.54 -2.32 -20.81
N ALA A 19 -7.67 -1.20 -21.52
CA ALA A 19 -7.95 0.11 -20.91
C ALA A 19 -9.43 0.33 -20.51
N GLN A 20 -10.36 -0.47 -20.96
CA GLN A 20 -11.80 -0.24 -20.73
C GLN A 20 -12.35 -0.86 -19.46
N ASN A 21 -11.59 -1.69 -18.74
CA ASN A 21 -12.12 -2.47 -17.63
C ASN A 21 -12.05 -1.77 -16.26
N GLN A 22 -11.22 -0.74 -16.09
CA GLN A 22 -11.02 -0.08 -14.79
C GLN A 22 -12.22 0.77 -14.31
N ASN A 23 -13.13 1.16 -15.19
CA ASN A 23 -14.35 1.90 -14.88
C ASN A 23 -15.59 1.02 -14.79
N SER A 24 -15.48 -0.30 -14.97
CA SER A 24 -16.64 -1.18 -14.87
C SER A 24 -17.15 -1.24 -13.42
N PRO A 25 -18.47 -1.33 -13.20
CA PRO A 25 -19.03 -1.49 -11.85
C PRO A 25 -18.49 -2.73 -11.11
N ALA A 26 -18.19 -3.79 -11.85
CA ALA A 26 -17.58 -5.01 -11.30
C ALA A 26 -16.15 -4.76 -10.78
N TYR A 27 -15.33 -4.04 -11.55
CA TYR A 27 -13.97 -3.66 -11.12
C TYR A 27 -14.01 -2.78 -9.88
N GLN A 28 -14.86 -1.74 -9.86
CA GLN A 28 -15.00 -0.84 -8.71
C GLN A 28 -15.47 -1.59 -7.45
N ARG A 29 -16.36 -2.56 -7.60
CA ARG A 29 -16.78 -3.43 -6.49
C ARG A 29 -15.63 -4.26 -5.97
N LEU A 30 -14.87 -4.91 -6.86
CA LEU A 30 -13.70 -5.72 -6.51
C LEU A 30 -12.64 -4.90 -5.76
N VAL A 31 -12.29 -3.71 -6.27
CA VAL A 31 -11.33 -2.80 -5.62
C VAL A 31 -11.79 -2.43 -4.20
N LYS A 32 -13.09 -2.12 -4.03
CA LYS A 32 -13.68 -1.78 -2.73
C LYS A 32 -13.66 -2.96 -1.76
N GLU A 33 -13.97 -4.15 -2.24
CA GLU A 33 -13.99 -5.38 -1.46
C GLU A 33 -12.58 -5.75 -0.99
N VAL A 34 -11.59 -5.73 -1.90
CA VAL A 34 -10.18 -5.97 -1.54
C VAL A 34 -9.71 -4.99 -0.46
N ARG A 35 -10.03 -3.70 -0.61
CA ARG A 35 -9.71 -2.71 0.42
C ARG A 35 -10.35 -3.04 1.75
N HIS A 36 -11.63 -3.41 1.74
CA HIS A 36 -12.39 -3.75 2.95
C HIS A 36 -11.74 -4.92 3.68
N GLU A 37 -11.49 -6.02 2.99
CA GLU A 37 -10.90 -7.22 3.57
C GLU A 37 -9.52 -6.95 4.17
N LEU A 38 -8.68 -6.17 3.49
CA LEU A 38 -7.35 -5.83 4.00
C LEU A 38 -7.40 -4.94 5.25
N VAL A 39 -8.31 -3.97 5.30
CA VAL A 39 -8.46 -3.07 6.45
C VAL A 39 -9.04 -3.79 7.67
N MET A 40 -9.86 -4.83 7.44
CA MET A 40 -10.49 -5.63 8.50
C MET A 40 -9.60 -6.75 9.05
N LEU A 41 -8.37 -6.90 8.54
CA LEU A 41 -7.45 -7.93 9.04
C LEU A 41 -7.16 -7.75 10.53
N PRO A 42 -7.26 -8.83 11.32
CA PRO A 42 -6.89 -8.79 12.73
C PRO A 42 -5.41 -8.45 12.88
N TYR A 43 -5.09 -7.65 13.89
CA TYR A 43 -3.71 -7.22 14.21
C TYR A 43 -3.04 -6.30 13.19
N LEU A 44 -3.74 -5.83 12.16
CA LEU A 44 -3.22 -4.77 11.30
C LEU A 44 -3.03 -3.49 12.12
N GLY A 45 -1.79 -3.05 12.24
CA GLY A 45 -1.41 -1.92 13.08
C GLY A 45 -0.83 -0.74 12.31
N VAL A 46 -0.51 0.31 13.04
CA VAL A 46 0.14 1.52 12.51
C VAL A 46 1.54 1.24 11.95
N PHE A 47 2.15 0.12 12.32
CA PHE A 47 3.47 -0.32 11.88
C PHE A 47 3.44 -1.26 10.68
N ASP A 48 2.27 -1.44 10.08
CA ASP A 48 2.05 -2.27 8.90
C ASP A 48 1.50 -1.42 7.77
N ASN A 49 2.05 -1.57 6.56
CA ASN A 49 1.53 -0.95 5.34
C ASN A 49 1.10 -2.03 4.37
N LEU A 50 -0.18 -2.03 4.01
CA LEU A 50 -0.74 -2.93 3.00
C LEU A 50 -1.28 -2.12 1.83
N GLU A 51 -0.78 -2.44 0.65
CA GLU A 51 -1.20 -1.87 -0.61
C GLU A 51 -1.60 -2.98 -1.57
N TYR A 52 -2.37 -2.65 -2.58
CA TYR A 52 -2.79 -3.60 -3.60
C TYR A 52 -2.96 -2.95 -4.96
N LYS A 53 -2.82 -3.78 -5.98
CA LYS A 53 -3.17 -3.46 -7.38
C LYS A 53 -4.12 -4.53 -7.88
N VAL A 54 -5.14 -4.13 -8.60
CA VAL A 54 -6.09 -5.02 -9.27
C VAL A 54 -5.88 -4.91 -10.77
N ASP A 55 -5.62 -6.04 -11.41
CA ASP A 55 -5.51 -6.17 -12.85
C ASP A 55 -6.38 -7.32 -13.33
N GLY A 56 -7.54 -6.98 -13.87
CA GLY A 56 -8.59 -7.96 -14.19
C GLY A 56 -9.04 -8.74 -12.95
N SER A 57 -8.84 -10.07 -12.96
CA SER A 57 -9.10 -10.99 -11.85
C SER A 57 -7.85 -11.28 -10.99
N THR A 58 -6.71 -10.62 -11.29
CA THR A 58 -5.47 -10.77 -10.53
C THR A 58 -5.31 -9.63 -9.54
N VAL A 59 -5.03 -9.96 -8.27
CA VAL A 59 -4.71 -8.99 -7.23
C VAL A 59 -3.26 -9.15 -6.79
N THR A 60 -2.47 -8.10 -6.92
CA THR A 60 -1.10 -8.04 -6.38
C THR A 60 -1.13 -7.34 -5.04
N LEU A 61 -0.68 -8.01 -3.98
CA LEU A 61 -0.53 -7.46 -2.64
C LEU A 61 0.92 -7.00 -2.44
N ILE A 62 1.08 -5.78 -1.92
CA ILE A 62 2.39 -5.13 -1.75
C ILE A 62 2.43 -4.49 -0.37
N GLY A 63 3.63 -4.17 0.10
CA GLY A 63 3.84 -3.43 1.34
C GLY A 63 4.67 -4.20 2.35
N GLN A 64 4.65 -3.75 3.59
CA GLN A 64 5.48 -4.29 4.67
C GLN A 64 4.63 -4.55 5.90
N VAL A 65 4.85 -5.69 6.54
CA VAL A 65 4.17 -6.08 7.77
C VAL A 65 5.16 -6.53 8.84
N THR A 66 4.79 -6.31 10.10
CA THR A 66 5.60 -6.73 11.24
C THR A 66 5.40 -8.21 11.61
N ARG A 67 4.31 -8.83 11.16
CA ARG A 67 3.93 -10.20 11.50
C ARG A 67 3.80 -11.08 10.25
N PRO A 68 4.42 -12.27 10.22
CA PRO A 68 4.24 -13.21 9.09
C PRO A 68 2.78 -13.61 8.87
N THR A 69 1.98 -13.67 9.94
CA THR A 69 0.55 -14.02 9.87
C THR A 69 -0.23 -13.01 9.04
N LEU A 70 0.06 -11.71 9.14
CA LEU A 70 -0.61 -10.69 8.32
C LEU A 70 -0.40 -10.91 6.81
N LYS A 71 0.78 -11.38 6.40
CA LYS A 71 1.06 -11.72 5.00
C LYS A 71 0.16 -12.87 4.53
N SER A 72 0.05 -13.94 5.30
CA SER A 72 -0.77 -15.11 4.96
C SER A 72 -2.27 -14.81 5.07
N ASP A 73 -2.67 -14.03 6.06
CA ASP A 73 -4.08 -13.66 6.28
C ASP A 73 -4.58 -12.73 5.17
N ALA A 74 -3.75 -11.75 4.75
CA ALA A 74 -4.06 -10.88 3.61
C ALA A 74 -4.30 -11.68 2.33
N GLU A 75 -3.42 -12.64 2.02
CA GLU A 75 -3.58 -13.51 0.86
C GLU A 75 -4.85 -14.35 0.96
N SER A 76 -5.10 -14.95 2.12
CA SER A 76 -6.27 -15.80 2.36
C SER A 76 -7.57 -15.02 2.30
N ALA A 77 -7.61 -13.79 2.81
CA ALA A 77 -8.77 -12.92 2.74
C ALA A 77 -9.09 -12.56 1.29
N VAL A 78 -8.11 -12.09 0.53
CA VAL A 78 -8.30 -11.66 -0.85
C VAL A 78 -8.64 -12.82 -1.78
N LYS A 79 -8.09 -14.02 -1.57
CA LYS A 79 -8.44 -15.23 -2.34
C LYS A 79 -9.91 -15.64 -2.23
N ARG A 80 -10.62 -15.25 -1.18
CA ARG A 80 -12.04 -15.59 -0.98
C ARG A 80 -13.00 -14.62 -1.68
N ILE A 81 -12.50 -13.50 -2.20
CA ILE A 81 -13.33 -12.48 -2.84
C ILE A 81 -13.80 -13.00 -4.20
N GLU A 82 -15.11 -12.90 -4.45
CA GLU A 82 -15.69 -13.25 -5.75
C GLU A 82 -15.09 -12.39 -6.88
N GLY A 83 -14.63 -13.04 -7.94
CA GLY A 83 -13.96 -12.39 -9.08
C GLY A 83 -12.43 -12.33 -8.97
N VAL A 84 -11.84 -12.80 -7.86
CA VAL A 84 -10.38 -12.98 -7.75
C VAL A 84 -10.02 -14.40 -8.17
N GLU A 85 -9.24 -14.52 -9.23
CA GLU A 85 -8.71 -15.81 -9.72
C GLU A 85 -7.27 -16.06 -9.25
N LYS A 86 -6.50 -14.98 -9.11
CA LYS A 86 -5.09 -15.06 -8.73
C LYS A 86 -4.72 -13.97 -7.74
N VAL A 87 -3.96 -14.35 -6.72
CA VAL A 87 -3.31 -13.41 -5.79
C VAL A 87 -1.80 -13.58 -5.90
N ASP A 88 -1.11 -12.46 -6.21
CA ASP A 88 0.35 -12.36 -6.18
C ASP A 88 0.76 -11.62 -4.90
N ASN A 89 1.28 -12.37 -3.92
CA ASN A 89 1.58 -11.85 -2.59
C ASN A 89 3.05 -11.45 -2.47
N GLN A 90 3.33 -10.18 -2.74
CA GLN A 90 4.64 -9.55 -2.64
C GLN A 90 4.86 -8.80 -1.31
N ILE A 91 4.01 -9.02 -0.30
CA ILE A 91 4.15 -8.40 1.03
C ILE A 91 5.48 -8.84 1.65
N GLU A 92 6.27 -7.87 2.08
CA GLU A 92 7.51 -8.10 2.82
C GLU A 92 7.20 -8.26 4.31
N VAL A 93 7.75 -9.29 4.95
CA VAL A 93 7.75 -9.40 6.41
C VAL A 93 9.01 -8.74 6.94
N LEU A 94 8.84 -7.73 7.77
CA LEU A 94 9.94 -6.99 8.37
C LEU A 94 10.71 -7.89 9.36
N PRO A 95 12.05 -7.79 9.39
CA PRO A 95 12.86 -8.57 10.31
C PRO A 95 12.56 -8.21 11.76
N LEU A 96 12.65 -9.19 12.65
CA LEU A 96 12.58 -8.97 14.09
C LEU A 96 13.82 -8.20 14.53
N SER A 97 13.62 -7.00 15.06
CA SER A 97 14.69 -6.12 15.53
C SER A 97 14.21 -5.31 16.74
N PRO A 98 14.76 -5.53 17.94
CA PRO A 98 14.44 -4.73 19.13
C PRO A 98 14.73 -3.23 18.92
N ASP A 99 15.76 -2.88 18.16
CA ASP A 99 16.10 -1.49 17.87
C ASP A 99 15.07 -0.86 16.93
N ASP A 100 14.65 -1.57 15.87
CA ASP A 100 13.58 -1.07 14.99
C ASP A 100 12.27 -0.92 15.75
N ASP A 101 11.95 -1.85 16.65
CA ASP A 101 10.75 -1.76 17.51
C ASP A 101 10.80 -0.56 18.46
N ARG A 102 11.98 -0.24 18.99
CA ARG A 102 12.17 0.97 19.80
C ARG A 102 11.95 2.22 18.96
N ILE A 103 12.51 2.28 17.74
CA ILE A 103 12.35 3.41 16.81
C ILE A 103 10.89 3.54 16.38
N ARG A 104 10.18 2.43 16.05
CA ARG A 104 8.74 2.44 15.71
C ARG A 104 7.92 3.11 16.81
N ARG A 105 8.09 2.65 18.08
CA ARG A 105 7.37 3.21 19.22
C ARG A 105 7.73 4.66 19.50
N ALA A 106 9.00 5.03 19.40
CA ALA A 106 9.45 6.41 19.61
C ALA A 106 8.87 7.35 18.53
N THR A 107 8.87 6.92 17.27
CA THR A 107 8.28 7.66 16.15
C THR A 107 6.78 7.83 16.32
N TYR A 108 6.08 6.76 16.67
CA TYR A 108 4.63 6.82 16.97
C TYR A 108 4.33 7.83 18.07
N ILE A 109 5.04 7.76 19.20
CA ILE A 109 4.82 8.67 20.33
C ILE A 109 5.12 10.11 19.94
N ALA A 110 6.18 10.37 19.16
CA ALA A 110 6.53 11.71 18.73
C ALA A 110 5.46 12.31 17.81
N LEU A 111 4.98 11.54 16.84
CA LEU A 111 3.93 11.98 15.90
C LEU A 111 2.58 12.16 16.61
N ALA A 112 2.16 11.19 17.43
CA ALA A 112 0.89 11.24 18.16
C ALA A 112 0.80 12.33 19.23
N ARG A 113 1.94 12.82 19.73
CA ARG A 113 2.00 13.95 20.66
C ARG A 113 2.07 15.31 19.98
N SER A 114 2.26 15.34 18.66
CA SER A 114 2.24 16.61 17.91
C SER A 114 0.79 17.12 17.80
N PRO A 115 0.48 18.33 18.29
CA PRO A 115 -0.90 18.86 18.26
C PRO A 115 -1.50 18.98 16.86
N GLN A 116 -0.65 19.03 15.83
CA GLN A 116 -1.08 19.09 14.43
C GLN A 116 -1.38 17.69 13.86
N LEU A 117 -0.77 16.63 14.41
CA LEU A 117 -0.81 15.29 13.83
C LEU A 117 -1.62 14.29 14.68
N ASP A 118 -1.95 14.61 15.92
CA ASP A 118 -2.64 13.72 16.87
C ASP A 118 -3.94 13.13 16.29
N ARG A 119 -4.70 13.93 15.53
CA ARG A 119 -5.95 13.53 14.88
C ARG A 119 -5.80 12.31 13.97
N TYR A 120 -4.63 12.11 13.36
CA TYR A 120 -4.35 10.96 12.49
C TYR A 120 -4.17 9.65 13.28
N PHE A 121 -3.86 9.74 14.56
CA PHE A 121 -3.63 8.59 15.43
C PHE A 121 -4.83 8.26 16.34
N MET A 122 -5.86 9.10 16.35
CA MET A 122 -7.12 8.85 17.06
C MET A 122 -8.12 8.02 16.25
N GLN A 123 -7.85 7.78 14.98
CA GLN A 123 -8.71 6.98 14.10
C GLN A 123 -8.49 5.49 14.32
N VAL A 124 -9.55 4.69 14.14
CA VAL A 124 -9.49 3.21 14.23
C VAL A 124 -8.45 2.65 13.28
N VAL A 125 -8.38 3.20 12.07
CA VAL A 125 -7.35 2.89 11.07
C VAL A 125 -6.53 4.15 10.89
N ALA A 126 -5.34 4.21 11.49
CA ALA A 126 -4.47 5.35 11.38
C ALA A 126 -4.08 5.59 9.90
N PRO A 127 -4.34 6.77 9.33
CA PRO A 127 -3.98 7.06 7.93
C PRO A 127 -2.48 7.24 7.71
N ILE A 128 -1.71 7.49 8.78
CA ILE A 128 -0.25 7.51 8.72
C ILE A 128 0.28 6.16 9.21
N ARG A 129 1.12 5.51 8.41
CA ARG A 129 1.82 4.26 8.71
C ARG A 129 3.29 4.54 8.95
N ILE A 130 3.90 3.81 9.88
CA ILE A 130 5.29 3.99 10.31
C ILE A 130 6.02 2.67 10.07
N ILE A 131 6.78 2.61 8.99
CA ILE A 131 7.58 1.45 8.64
C ILE A 131 9.02 1.70 9.05
N VAL A 132 9.61 0.77 9.80
CA VAL A 132 11.02 0.87 10.19
C VAL A 132 11.74 -0.43 9.83
N LYS A 133 12.83 -0.29 9.10
CA LYS A 133 13.68 -1.40 8.68
C LYS A 133 15.14 -0.98 8.77
N ASN A 134 15.92 -1.70 9.59
CA ASN A 134 17.34 -1.42 9.80
C ASN A 134 17.62 0.05 10.21
N GLY A 135 16.82 0.60 11.10
CA GLY A 135 16.92 1.98 11.57
C GLY A 135 16.39 3.05 10.60
N ASN A 136 15.95 2.67 9.41
CA ASN A 136 15.38 3.60 8.44
C ASN A 136 13.86 3.68 8.62
N VAL A 137 13.36 4.89 8.82
CA VAL A 137 11.93 5.17 8.99
C VAL A 137 11.33 5.56 7.66
N THR A 138 10.21 4.94 7.27
CA THR A 138 9.40 5.35 6.14
C THR A 138 8.00 5.69 6.64
N LEU A 139 7.51 6.87 6.31
CA LEU A 139 6.14 7.31 6.57
C LEU A 139 5.33 7.08 5.31
N GLU A 140 4.29 6.25 5.41
CA GLU A 140 3.37 5.94 4.32
C GLU A 140 1.95 6.41 4.66
N GLY A 141 1.13 6.64 3.65
CA GLY A 141 -0.29 6.93 3.83
C GLY A 141 -0.73 8.29 3.32
N VAL A 142 -1.73 8.88 4.00
CA VAL A 142 -2.44 10.07 3.51
C VAL A 142 -2.61 11.09 4.63
N VAL A 143 -2.44 12.35 4.29
CA VAL A 143 -2.67 13.50 5.18
C VAL A 143 -3.46 14.59 4.46
N ASP A 144 -4.10 15.48 5.21
CA ASP A 144 -5.00 16.50 4.67
C ASP A 144 -4.24 17.70 4.04
N SER A 145 -2.99 17.92 4.45
CA SER A 145 -2.23 19.08 3.98
C SER A 145 -0.73 18.78 3.80
N LYS A 146 -0.10 19.60 2.96
CA LYS A 146 1.35 19.62 2.81
C LYS A 146 2.06 19.98 4.13
N GLY A 147 1.48 20.88 4.92
CA GLY A 147 2.00 21.25 6.23
C GLY A 147 2.03 20.08 7.20
N ASP A 148 1.02 19.21 7.18
CA ASP A 148 1.00 17.98 7.99
C ASP A 148 2.06 16.98 7.55
N SER A 149 2.21 16.81 6.24
CA SER A 149 3.28 15.96 5.68
C SER A 149 4.67 16.45 6.08
N ASP A 150 4.92 17.76 5.98
CA ASP A 150 6.20 18.36 6.37
C ASP A 150 6.44 18.24 7.88
N MET A 151 5.41 18.50 8.70
CA MET A 151 5.49 18.35 10.16
C MET A 151 5.80 16.89 10.55
N ALA A 152 5.13 15.93 9.92
CA ALA A 152 5.40 14.50 10.17
C ALA A 152 6.86 14.14 9.85
N ASN A 153 7.38 14.62 8.72
CA ASN A 153 8.78 14.41 8.33
C ASN A 153 9.77 15.02 9.33
N ILE A 154 9.54 16.26 9.75
CA ILE A 154 10.40 16.96 10.73
C ILE A 154 10.38 16.24 12.07
N THR A 155 9.17 15.88 12.54
CA THR A 155 8.99 15.18 13.82
C THR A 155 9.68 13.82 13.81
N ALA A 156 9.52 13.04 12.75
CA ALA A 156 10.17 11.73 12.63
C ALA A 156 11.70 11.84 12.57
N LYS A 157 12.24 12.85 11.89
CA LYS A 157 13.70 13.13 11.86
C LYS A 157 14.31 13.47 13.22
N GLY A 158 13.49 13.98 14.14
CA GLY A 158 13.90 14.26 15.52
C GLY A 158 13.98 13.02 16.41
N VAL A 159 13.56 11.85 15.94
CA VAL A 159 13.54 10.62 16.75
C VAL A 159 14.93 10.04 16.89
N SER A 160 15.39 9.89 18.14
CA SER A 160 16.70 9.31 18.44
C SER A 160 16.80 7.85 18.00
N GLY A 161 17.86 7.54 17.28
CA GLY A 161 18.14 6.20 16.74
C GLY A 161 17.61 5.97 15.32
N ALA A 162 16.80 6.87 14.76
CA ALA A 162 16.46 6.83 13.35
C ALA A 162 17.70 7.20 12.51
N PHE A 163 18.09 6.30 11.60
CA PHE A 163 19.22 6.52 10.71
C PHE A 163 18.84 7.44 9.54
N SER A 164 17.67 7.22 8.98
CA SER A 164 17.08 8.06 7.93
C SER A 164 15.57 8.13 8.05
N VAL A 165 14.97 9.15 7.44
CA VAL A 165 13.50 9.28 7.31
C VAL A 165 13.15 9.56 5.87
N THR A 166 12.31 8.69 5.30
CA THR A 166 11.69 8.85 3.98
C THR A 166 10.21 9.16 4.17
N ASN A 167 9.73 10.19 3.50
CA ASN A 167 8.34 10.62 3.61
C ASN A 167 7.60 10.38 2.29
N HIS A 168 6.71 9.41 2.27
CA HIS A 168 5.82 9.06 1.16
C HIS A 168 4.36 9.45 1.44
N LEU A 169 4.12 10.32 2.43
CA LEU A 169 2.77 10.80 2.72
C LEU A 169 2.20 11.59 1.55
N ARG A 170 1.04 11.14 1.05
CA ARG A 170 0.28 11.82 0.00
C ARG A 170 -0.66 12.84 0.62
N VAL A 171 -0.92 13.92 -0.08
CA VAL A 171 -1.90 14.93 0.32
C VAL A 171 -3.18 14.70 -0.47
N GLU A 172 -4.25 14.35 0.23
CA GLU A 172 -5.58 14.23 -0.37
C GLU A 172 -6.49 15.30 0.28
N LYS A 173 -7.19 16.05 -0.58
CA LYS A 173 -8.16 17.06 -0.18
C LYS A 173 -9.55 16.43 -0.08
#